data_e272efafe87e3cd98bc51405c8e36122
#
_entry.id   e272efafe87e3cd98bc51405c8e36122
#
_cell.length_a   1.000
_cell.length_b   1.000
_cell.length_c   1.000
_cell.angle_alpha   90.00
_cell.angle_beta   90.00
_cell.angle_gamma   90.00
#
_symmetry.space_group_name_H-M   'P 1'
#
loop_
_entity.id
_entity.type
_entity.pdbx_description
1 polymer ?
#
loop_
_entity_poly.entity_id
_entity_poly.type
_entity_poly.pdbx_seq_one_letter_code
_entity_poly.pdbx_strand_id
1 'polypeptide(L)'
;MTATEYPEETLQPVRIPHTCKETPFHYFDESLYQMVSGYRRHLHIPTEWQGKRILLTFEGAGHDSTVYLNGSKVGEHHCGYTAFTVDLSAYANYGQDNVLCVRLDSREDLNVPPFGYVIDYMTYGGIYRDVYLEVKDQIALEDIFVH
;
A
#
# COMPACT_ATOMS: atom_id res chain seq x y z
N MET A 1 12.85 -8.82 6.95
CA MET A 1 12.22 -9.72 5.97
C MET A 1 11.43 -8.84 5.01
N THR A 2 11.84 -8.81 3.77
CA THR A 2 11.12 -8.09 2.71
C THR A 2 10.05 -9.02 2.13
N ALA A 3 8.93 -8.47 1.66
CA ALA A 3 7.84 -9.27 1.09
C ALA A 3 8.24 -10.10 -0.15
N THR A 4 9.44 -9.88 -0.69
CA THR A 4 10.03 -10.65 -1.78
C THR A 4 10.56 -12.03 -1.36
N GLU A 5 10.74 -12.26 -0.06
CA GLU A 5 11.34 -13.50 0.47
C GLU A 5 10.33 -14.63 0.73
N TYR A 6 9.02 -14.34 0.66
CA TYR A 6 7.99 -15.37 0.85
C TYR A 6 7.74 -16.13 -0.45
N PRO A 7 7.76 -17.49 -0.43
CA PRO A 7 7.38 -18.29 -1.58
C PRO A 7 5.96 -17.96 -2.05
N GLU A 8 5.75 -17.90 -3.35
CA GLU A 8 4.43 -17.54 -3.92
C GLU A 8 3.32 -18.48 -3.48
N GLU A 9 3.62 -19.76 -3.33
CA GLU A 9 2.69 -20.79 -2.86
C GLU A 9 2.15 -20.56 -1.45
N THR A 10 2.80 -19.70 -0.65
CA THR A 10 2.34 -19.33 0.70
C THR A 10 1.40 -18.10 0.71
N LEU A 11 1.28 -17.41 -0.41
CA LEU A 11 0.45 -16.22 -0.54
C LEU A 11 -0.99 -16.61 -0.89
N GLN A 12 -1.92 -15.91 -0.24
CA GLN A 12 -3.34 -16.05 -0.57
C GLN A 12 -3.76 -14.95 -1.54
N PRO A 13 -4.44 -15.29 -2.66
CA PRO A 13 -4.97 -14.28 -3.56
C PRO A 13 -6.09 -13.50 -2.88
N VAL A 14 -5.97 -12.19 -2.89
CA VAL A 14 -6.96 -11.29 -2.31
C VAL A 14 -7.37 -10.22 -3.32
N ARG A 15 -8.57 -9.67 -3.14
CA ARG A 15 -9.04 -8.50 -3.88
C ARG A 15 -9.04 -7.30 -2.93
N ILE A 16 -8.51 -6.17 -3.39
CA ILE A 16 -8.64 -4.90 -2.66
C ILE A 16 -9.94 -4.18 -3.09
N PRO A 17 -10.57 -3.44 -2.16
CA PRO A 17 -10.22 -3.25 -0.75
C PRO A 17 -10.20 -4.55 0.07
N HIS A 18 -9.25 -4.66 1.01
CA HIS A 18 -9.05 -5.88 1.79
C HIS A 18 -8.62 -5.55 3.23
N THR A 19 -9.17 -6.27 4.19
CA THR A 19 -8.70 -6.27 5.59
C THR A 19 -7.88 -7.51 5.86
N CYS A 20 -6.77 -7.37 6.57
CA CYS A 20 -5.82 -8.46 6.79
C CYS A 20 -6.37 -9.61 7.66
N LYS A 21 -7.50 -9.40 8.35
CA LYS A 21 -8.24 -10.39 9.12
C LYS A 21 -9.74 -10.16 9.00
N GLU A 22 -10.50 -11.25 9.00
CA GLU A 22 -11.94 -11.20 9.16
C GLU A 22 -12.29 -11.17 10.66
N THR A 23 -13.22 -10.30 11.04
CA THR A 23 -13.75 -10.28 12.41
C THR A 23 -14.77 -11.37 12.61
N PRO A 24 -14.75 -12.06 13.77
CA PRO A 24 -15.84 -12.96 14.16
C PRO A 24 -17.18 -12.21 14.28
N PHE A 25 -18.27 -12.87 13.94
CA PHE A 25 -19.58 -12.22 13.84
C PHE A 25 -20.12 -11.69 15.19
N HIS A 26 -19.81 -12.34 16.30
CA HIS A 26 -20.39 -12.03 17.61
C HIS A 26 -19.41 -11.51 18.66
N TYR A 27 -18.13 -11.65 18.42
CA TYR A 27 -17.07 -11.26 19.34
C TYR A 27 -15.79 -11.02 18.59
N PHE A 28 -15.13 -9.92 18.87
CA PHE A 28 -13.83 -9.62 18.31
C PHE A 28 -12.89 -9.08 19.39
N ASP A 29 -11.63 -9.35 19.18
CA ASP A 29 -10.52 -8.83 19.97
C ASP A 29 -9.68 -7.94 19.04
N GLU A 30 -9.43 -6.71 19.44
CA GLU A 30 -8.63 -5.75 18.66
C GLU A 30 -7.23 -6.26 18.36
N SER A 31 -6.69 -7.14 19.21
CA SER A 31 -5.38 -7.78 18.99
C SER A 31 -5.29 -8.57 17.68
N LEU A 32 -6.42 -8.94 17.06
CA LEU A 32 -6.45 -9.60 15.75
C LEU A 32 -5.77 -8.80 14.64
N TYR A 33 -5.78 -7.47 14.75
CA TYR A 33 -5.19 -6.56 13.78
C TYR A 33 -3.80 -6.06 14.17
N GLN A 34 -3.29 -6.41 15.36
CA GLN A 34 -1.97 -6.04 15.84
C GLN A 34 -0.88 -6.89 15.18
N MET A 35 -0.65 -6.66 13.89
CA MET A 35 0.23 -7.50 13.09
C MET A 35 0.96 -6.74 11.98
N VAL A 36 1.98 -7.38 11.43
CA VAL A 36 2.60 -6.97 10.18
C VAL A 36 2.09 -7.86 9.07
N SER A 37 1.54 -7.27 8.03
CA SER A 37 1.07 -7.96 6.83
C SER A 37 1.83 -7.52 5.59
N GLY A 38 1.83 -8.36 4.56
CA GLY A 38 2.49 -8.08 3.29
C GLY A 38 1.57 -8.35 2.11
N TYR A 39 1.55 -7.44 1.14
CA TYR A 39 0.87 -7.62 -0.14
C TYR A 39 1.90 -7.68 -1.25
N ARG A 40 1.67 -8.54 -2.23
CA ARG A 40 2.51 -8.66 -3.44
C ARG A 40 1.63 -8.62 -4.68
N ARG A 41 2.11 -7.93 -5.71
CA ARG A 41 1.49 -7.91 -7.03
C ARG A 41 2.56 -7.88 -8.11
N HIS A 42 2.36 -8.66 -9.16
CA HIS A 42 3.11 -8.53 -10.40
C HIS A 42 2.46 -7.45 -11.27
N LEU A 43 3.27 -6.51 -11.73
CA LEU A 43 2.87 -5.40 -12.59
C LEU A 43 3.67 -5.46 -13.87
N HIS A 44 3.02 -5.69 -15.00
CA HIS A 44 3.66 -5.47 -16.29
C HIS A 44 3.70 -3.96 -16.58
N ILE A 45 4.91 -3.41 -16.76
CA ILE A 45 5.11 -2.00 -17.09
C ILE A 45 5.55 -1.92 -18.55
N PRO A 46 4.69 -1.44 -19.46
CA PRO A 46 4.98 -1.39 -20.89
C PRO A 46 6.16 -0.50 -21.23
N THR A 47 6.85 -0.82 -22.31
CA THR A 47 8.02 -0.03 -22.81
C THR A 47 7.63 1.40 -23.18
N GLU A 48 6.42 1.61 -23.69
CA GLU A 48 5.89 2.93 -24.08
C GLU A 48 5.69 3.90 -22.93
N TRP A 49 5.76 3.42 -21.67
CA TRP A 49 5.72 4.28 -20.49
C TRP A 49 7.10 4.79 -20.08
N GLN A 50 8.16 4.36 -20.78
CA GLN A 50 9.50 4.86 -20.52
C GLN A 50 9.58 6.38 -20.77
N GLY A 51 10.12 7.10 -19.79
CA GLY A 51 10.17 8.57 -19.81
C GLY A 51 8.91 9.26 -19.29
N LYS A 52 7.88 8.52 -18.88
CA LYS A 52 6.69 9.04 -18.19
C LYS A 52 6.84 8.93 -16.68
N ARG A 53 5.97 9.61 -15.94
CA ARG A 53 5.78 9.44 -14.50
C ARG A 53 4.78 8.31 -14.26
N ILE A 54 5.15 7.34 -13.42
CA ILE A 54 4.29 6.21 -13.03
C ILE A 54 4.01 6.37 -11.55
N LEU A 55 2.81 6.83 -11.23
CA LEU A 55 2.38 7.18 -9.88
C LEU A 55 1.41 6.12 -9.36
N LEU A 56 1.74 5.53 -8.21
CA LEU A 56 0.87 4.57 -7.53
C LEU A 56 0.27 5.24 -6.30
N THR A 57 -1.06 5.41 -6.29
CA THR A 57 -1.80 6.04 -5.20
C THR A 57 -2.57 5.00 -4.41
N PHE A 58 -2.42 5.07 -3.10
CA PHE A 58 -3.22 4.35 -2.12
C PHE A 58 -4.18 5.35 -1.46
N GLU A 59 -5.48 5.11 -1.53
CA GLU A 59 -6.47 5.96 -0.87
C GLU A 59 -6.55 5.73 0.64
N GLY A 60 -6.10 4.56 1.10
CA GLY A 60 -5.98 4.25 2.52
C GLY A 60 -5.40 2.85 2.74
N ALA A 61 -4.38 2.79 3.60
CA ALA A 61 -3.74 1.56 4.02
C ALA A 61 -3.31 1.67 5.50
N GLY A 62 -3.68 0.71 6.29
CA GLY A 62 -3.54 0.85 7.73
C GLY A 62 -2.45 -0.02 8.34
N HIS A 63 -1.53 0.56 9.09
CA HIS A 63 -1.42 1.98 9.46
C HIS A 63 -0.11 2.59 8.94
N ASP A 64 0.99 1.84 9.12
CA ASP A 64 2.33 2.22 8.68
C ASP A 64 2.69 1.42 7.44
N SER A 65 2.87 2.12 6.33
CA SER A 65 3.04 1.51 5.01
C SER A 65 4.44 1.73 4.49
N THR A 66 5.07 0.65 3.98
CA THR A 66 6.31 0.76 3.20
C THR A 66 6.13 0.05 1.87
N VAL A 67 6.39 0.76 0.77
CA VAL A 67 6.21 0.27 -0.59
C VAL A 67 7.57 -0.04 -1.22
N TYR A 68 7.65 -1.19 -1.87
CA TYR A 68 8.84 -1.65 -2.59
C TYR A 68 8.49 -2.00 -4.02
N LEU A 69 9.36 -1.65 -4.96
CA LEU A 69 9.32 -2.14 -6.34
C LEU A 69 10.65 -2.84 -6.64
N ASN A 70 10.58 -4.08 -7.11
CA ASN A 70 11.74 -4.91 -7.44
C ASN A 70 12.76 -5.01 -6.29
N GLY A 71 12.28 -5.04 -5.04
CA GLY A 71 13.10 -5.08 -3.84
C GLY A 71 13.64 -3.73 -3.35
N SER A 72 13.52 -2.67 -4.13
CA SER A 72 13.92 -1.31 -3.74
C SER A 72 12.77 -0.58 -3.06
N LYS A 73 13.02 0.06 -1.92
CA LYS A 73 12.05 0.92 -1.25
C LYS A 73 11.76 2.15 -2.12
N VAL A 74 10.49 2.36 -2.45
CA VAL A 74 10.05 3.49 -3.29
C VAL A 74 9.29 4.55 -2.50
N GLY A 75 8.78 4.22 -1.32
CA GLY A 75 8.11 5.18 -0.45
C GLY A 75 7.62 4.56 0.84
N GLU A 76 7.17 5.43 1.74
CA GLU A 76 6.55 5.07 3.02
C GLU A 76 5.48 6.09 3.40
N HIS A 77 4.55 5.68 4.25
CA HIS A 77 3.48 6.54 4.76
C HIS A 77 3.08 6.11 6.17
N HIS A 78 2.98 7.08 7.08
CA HIS A 78 2.76 6.85 8.51
C HIS A 78 1.41 7.39 8.98
N CYS A 79 0.34 7.02 8.27
CA CYS A 79 -1.03 7.34 8.66
C CYS A 79 -2.02 6.37 8.01
N GLY A 80 -2.86 5.75 8.82
CA GLY A 80 -3.85 4.78 8.34
C GLY A 80 -4.99 5.40 7.53
N TYR A 81 -5.22 6.71 7.58
CA TYR A 81 -6.45 7.35 7.10
C TYR A 81 -6.28 8.25 5.89
N THR A 82 -5.08 8.71 5.61
CA THR A 82 -4.80 9.63 4.50
C THR A 82 -4.30 8.90 3.27
N ALA A 83 -4.67 9.41 2.11
CA ALA A 83 -4.13 8.95 0.84
C ALA A 83 -2.65 9.34 0.70
N PHE A 84 -1.91 8.51 -0.02
CA PHE A 84 -0.52 8.79 -0.37
C PHE A 84 -0.17 8.23 -1.75
N THR A 85 0.80 8.85 -2.39
CA THR A 85 1.27 8.47 -3.72
C THR A 85 2.78 8.21 -3.69
N VAL A 86 3.21 7.16 -4.38
CA VAL A 86 4.63 6.84 -4.59
C VAL A 86 4.95 6.86 -6.08
N ASP A 87 6.11 7.39 -6.43
CA ASP A 87 6.58 7.42 -7.82
C ASP A 87 7.44 6.18 -8.11
N LEU A 88 6.99 5.35 -9.03
CA LEU A 88 7.63 4.11 -9.42
C LEU A 88 8.63 4.28 -10.58
N SER A 89 8.64 5.43 -11.25
CA SER A 89 9.31 5.66 -12.53
C SER A 89 10.80 5.32 -12.54
N ALA A 90 11.50 5.68 -11.46
CA ALA A 90 12.95 5.46 -11.33
C ALA A 90 13.33 4.00 -11.02
N TYR A 91 12.37 3.18 -10.62
CA TYR A 91 12.59 1.80 -10.15
C TYR A 91 11.97 0.75 -11.09
N ALA A 92 11.23 1.21 -12.10
CA ALA A 92 10.51 0.36 -13.03
C ALA A 92 11.42 -0.29 -14.06
N ASN A 93 11.26 -1.59 -14.27
CA ASN A 93 11.81 -2.32 -15.40
C ASN A 93 10.79 -2.25 -16.54
N TYR A 94 11.05 -1.46 -17.56
CA TYR A 94 10.16 -1.24 -18.68
C TYR A 94 10.16 -2.44 -19.66
N GLY A 95 9.00 -2.78 -20.20
CA GLY A 95 8.80 -3.94 -21.06
C GLY A 95 8.89 -5.28 -20.36
N GLN A 96 8.82 -5.28 -19.01
CA GLN A 96 8.98 -6.47 -18.18
C GLN A 96 7.98 -6.47 -17.02
N ASP A 97 7.87 -7.61 -16.38
CA ASP A 97 7.13 -7.75 -15.14
C ASP A 97 7.95 -7.21 -13.96
N ASN A 98 7.29 -6.44 -13.14
CA ASN A 98 7.84 -5.86 -11.91
C ASN A 98 7.13 -6.45 -10.70
N VAL A 99 7.83 -6.59 -9.60
CA VAL A 99 7.27 -7.09 -8.35
C VAL A 99 7.05 -5.92 -7.41
N LEU A 100 5.78 -5.55 -7.23
CA LEU A 100 5.34 -4.58 -6.23
C LEU A 100 5.09 -5.31 -4.92
N CYS A 101 5.67 -4.82 -3.83
CA CYS A 101 5.42 -5.30 -2.49
C CYS A 101 5.05 -4.15 -1.57
N VAL A 102 4.06 -4.38 -0.70
CA VAL A 102 3.65 -3.42 0.33
C VAL A 102 3.73 -4.11 1.68
N ARG A 103 4.53 -3.57 2.58
CA ARG A 103 4.55 -3.95 3.99
C ARG A 103 3.62 -3.02 4.74
N LEU A 104 2.68 -3.58 5.49
CA LEU A 104 1.79 -2.84 6.37
C LEU A 104 2.02 -3.29 7.81
N ASP A 105 2.22 -2.33 8.69
CA ASP A 105 2.23 -2.54 10.12
C ASP A 105 0.97 -1.93 10.72
N SER A 106 0.06 -2.78 11.16
CA SER A 106 -1.23 -2.37 11.74
C SER A 106 -1.22 -2.43 13.28
N ARG A 107 -0.05 -2.59 13.88
CA ARG A 107 0.10 -2.51 15.33
C ARG A 107 -0.09 -1.07 15.78
N GLU A 108 -0.74 -0.91 16.93
CA GLU A 108 -0.92 0.39 17.54
C GLU A 108 0.43 0.99 17.97
N ASP A 109 0.62 2.26 17.62
CA ASP A 109 1.78 3.05 18.00
C ASP A 109 1.32 4.46 18.39
N LEU A 110 1.88 5.01 19.47
CA LEU A 110 1.54 6.35 19.95
C LEU A 110 2.00 7.48 19.02
N ASN A 111 2.87 7.18 18.05
CA ASN A 111 3.42 8.16 17.11
C ASN A 111 2.79 8.06 15.71
N VAL A 112 1.97 7.03 15.47
CA VAL A 112 1.34 6.78 14.17
C VAL A 112 -0.18 6.78 14.34
N PRO A 113 -0.93 7.67 13.64
CA PRO A 113 -2.38 7.62 13.68
C PRO A 113 -2.92 6.22 13.29
N PRO A 114 -3.85 5.69 14.08
CA PRO A 114 -4.75 6.30 15.07
C PRO A 114 -4.24 6.45 16.50
N PHE A 115 -2.95 6.40 16.79
CA PHE A 115 -2.34 6.69 18.10
C PHE A 115 -2.71 5.73 19.25
N GLY A 116 -3.09 4.49 18.97
CA GLY A 116 -3.34 3.45 19.96
C GLY A 116 -4.53 3.71 20.89
N TYR A 117 -4.44 3.31 22.13
CA TYR A 117 -5.50 3.23 23.14
C TYR A 117 -6.34 4.50 23.40
N VAL A 118 -6.06 5.61 22.72
CA VAL A 118 -6.78 6.88 22.93
C VAL A 118 -8.06 6.94 22.12
N ILE A 119 -8.29 5.99 21.23
CA ILE A 119 -9.44 5.97 20.33
C ILE A 119 -10.48 4.96 20.81
N ASP A 120 -11.73 5.28 20.58
CA ASP A 120 -12.92 4.54 21.00
C ASP A 120 -13.57 3.77 19.84
N TYR A 121 -12.76 3.26 18.93
CA TYR A 121 -13.22 2.44 17.81
C TYR A 121 -12.15 1.47 17.35
N MET A 122 -12.59 0.36 16.76
CA MET A 122 -11.69 -0.66 16.26
C MET A 122 -10.91 -0.18 15.04
N THR A 123 -9.59 -0.39 15.06
CA THR A 123 -8.71 -0.11 13.93
C THR A 123 -8.49 -1.36 13.10
N TYR A 124 -8.73 -1.27 11.81
CA TYR A 124 -8.55 -2.36 10.86
C TYR A 124 -7.20 -2.24 10.16
N GLY A 125 -6.49 -3.36 9.99
CA GLY A 125 -5.29 -3.42 9.18
C GLY A 125 -5.57 -3.89 7.76
N GLY A 126 -4.77 -3.45 6.82
CA GLY A 126 -4.85 -3.85 5.42
C GLY A 126 -4.93 -2.69 4.44
N ILE A 127 -5.03 -3.01 3.15
CA ILE A 127 -5.32 -2.04 2.08
C ILE A 127 -6.84 -1.96 1.94
N TYR A 128 -7.46 -1.10 2.75
CA TYR A 128 -8.91 -1.09 2.92
C TYR A 128 -9.65 -0.09 2.01
N ARG A 129 -8.91 0.66 1.18
CA ARG A 129 -9.43 1.52 0.11
C ARG A 129 -8.78 1.19 -1.22
N ASP A 130 -9.20 1.89 -2.26
CA ASP A 130 -8.71 1.65 -3.61
C ASP A 130 -7.23 2.00 -3.77
N VAL A 131 -6.60 1.28 -4.69
CA VAL A 131 -5.23 1.55 -5.17
C VAL A 131 -5.28 1.65 -6.67
N TYR A 132 -4.75 2.73 -7.21
CA TYR A 132 -4.71 2.95 -8.65
C TYR A 132 -3.36 3.46 -9.12
N LEU A 133 -3.10 3.24 -10.39
CA LEU A 133 -1.87 3.64 -11.05
C LEU A 133 -2.19 4.67 -12.12
N GLU A 134 -1.48 5.80 -12.08
CA GLU A 134 -1.58 6.86 -13.07
C GLU A 134 -0.28 6.95 -13.86
N VAL A 135 -0.40 7.12 -15.16
CA VAL A 135 0.74 7.37 -16.05
C VAL A 135 0.58 8.77 -16.64
N LYS A 136 1.52 9.66 -16.28
CA LYS A 136 1.49 11.06 -16.68
C LYS A 136 2.76 11.38 -17.50
N ASP A 137 2.67 12.36 -18.37
CA ASP A 137 3.87 12.93 -18.99
C ASP A 137 4.73 13.63 -17.94
N GLN A 138 6.03 13.85 -18.24
CA GLN A 138 6.94 14.54 -17.31
C GLN A 138 6.44 15.93 -16.93
N ILE A 139 5.76 16.59 -17.87
CA ILE A 139 5.09 17.86 -17.67
C ILE A 139 3.60 17.60 -17.72
N ALA A 140 2.92 17.71 -16.59
CA ALA A 140 1.50 17.51 -16.45
C ALA A 140 0.91 18.62 -15.57
N LEU A 141 -0.37 18.98 -15.82
CA LEU A 141 -1.09 19.85 -14.92
C LEU A 141 -1.57 19.00 -13.73
N GLU A 142 -1.20 19.47 -12.55
CA GLU A 142 -1.68 18.93 -11.27
C GLU A 142 -2.44 20.05 -10.56
N ASP A 143 -3.56 19.73 -9.94
CA ASP A 143 -4.38 20.62 -9.11
C ASP A 143 -4.74 21.99 -9.75
N ILE A 144 -5.82 22.02 -10.49
CA ILE A 144 -6.35 23.25 -11.05
C ILE A 144 -7.39 23.83 -10.09
N PHE A 145 -7.07 24.99 -9.48
CA PHE A 145 -8.05 25.79 -8.74
C PHE A 145 -8.64 26.86 -9.66
N VAL A 146 -9.96 26.83 -9.80
CA VAL A 146 -10.70 27.88 -10.51
C VAL A 146 -11.44 28.73 -9.45
N HIS A 147 -11.13 30.02 -9.41
CA HIS A 147 -11.80 31.00 -8.55
C HIS A 147 -12.93 31.70 -9.30
#